data_da4069c08d1b137222d6666c2ad25ba8
#
_entry.id   da4069c08d1b137222d6666c2ad25ba8
#
_cell.length_a   1.000
_cell.length_b   1.000
_cell.length_c   1.000
_cell.angle_alpha   90.00
_cell.angle_beta   90.00
_cell.angle_gamma   90.00
#
_symmetry.space_group_name_H-M   'P 1'
#
loop_
_entity.id
_entity.type
_entity.pdbx_description
1 polymer ?
#
loop_
_entity_poly.entity_id
_entity_poly.type
_entity_poly.pdbx_seq_one_letter_code
_entity_poly.pdbx_strand_id
1 'polypeptide(L)'
;MISKIHSAALQGLDAMVVTVEVDNYEAGQAPRFSIVGLPDNAVKESQDRVLSALRVNGYKAPFKSVVINLTPANVRKVGSGFDLPMAIGIMQSFGFIEVDNIDRFMFVGELGLDGSILPVNGILPISIKARELGYEGLFVPIDNAREAAVVNRLNVYGVSHLNDVVSFLNGLSAILPTVVNTREEFYSQLFSFDYDFDEVKGQENVKRAFEVAAAGGHNIILVGSPGCGKSMMAKRLPSILPPLSLNESLETTQIHSIAGKLKKETSLISQRPFRSPHHTVSDVALVGGGNTFMPGEICLAHNGVLFLDELPEFSRSVLETLRQPLEDRIITISRARYNLTLPCSFMLVASMNPCPCGYHHHPTRKCVCTPAQIQRYMNKISGPLMDRIDIQVEVESVPFEDISKAPKGEPSSAIRERVLQARKIQEERYKSIRGIYCNAQMTTSLLQEYVQLDDAALNLLRTAMKKLNLSARAYDRILKVSRTIADLEGSERVETHHIAEAIGYRNLDRDNWYE
;
A
#
# COMPACT_ATOMS: atom_id res chain seq x y z
N MET A 1 35.00 27.66 -9.36
CA MET A 1 34.25 26.92 -10.40
C MET A 1 32.99 26.41 -9.72
N ILE A 2 31.79 26.67 -10.29
CA ILE A 2 30.56 26.15 -9.70
C ILE A 2 30.41 24.69 -10.09
N SER A 3 30.35 23.82 -9.07
CA SER A 3 30.02 22.41 -9.24
C SER A 3 28.52 22.20 -9.32
N LYS A 4 28.05 21.29 -10.18
CA LYS A 4 26.64 20.93 -10.34
C LYS A 4 26.46 19.42 -10.23
N ILE A 5 25.81 18.98 -9.19
CA ILE A 5 25.54 17.56 -8.90
C ILE A 5 24.04 17.32 -8.94
N HIS A 6 23.62 16.24 -9.58
CA HIS A 6 22.22 15.87 -9.66
C HIS A 6 21.79 14.92 -8.53
N SER A 7 20.66 15.23 -7.93
CA SER A 7 19.97 14.45 -6.92
C SER A 7 18.47 14.49 -7.19
N ALA A 8 17.65 13.95 -6.28
CA ALA A 8 16.21 14.04 -6.38
C ALA A 8 15.53 14.23 -5.02
N ALA A 9 14.36 14.87 -5.05
CA ALA A 9 13.44 15.01 -3.94
C ALA A 9 12.14 14.27 -4.23
N LEU A 10 11.53 13.67 -3.22
CA LEU A 10 10.21 13.07 -3.33
C LEU A 10 9.11 14.14 -3.36
N GLN A 11 8.13 13.95 -4.23
CA GLN A 11 6.92 14.76 -4.33
C GLN A 11 5.69 13.84 -4.42
N GLY A 12 5.09 13.50 -3.31
CA GLY A 12 4.07 12.47 -3.25
C GLY A 12 4.65 11.09 -3.58
N LEU A 13 4.16 10.44 -4.64
CA LEU A 13 4.68 9.17 -5.14
C LEU A 13 5.77 9.35 -6.21
N ASP A 14 5.96 10.55 -6.73
CA ASP A 14 6.93 10.85 -7.77
C ASP A 14 8.22 11.41 -7.19
N ALA A 15 9.25 11.46 -8.03
CA ALA A 15 10.50 12.14 -7.73
C ALA A 15 10.73 13.31 -8.68
N MET A 16 11.36 14.35 -8.17
CA MET A 16 11.76 15.53 -8.92
C MET A 16 13.27 15.73 -8.80
N VAL A 17 13.91 16.06 -9.92
CA VAL A 17 15.34 16.36 -9.92
C VAL A 17 15.66 17.61 -9.11
N VAL A 18 16.70 17.52 -8.32
CA VAL A 18 17.29 18.61 -7.57
C VAL A 18 18.75 18.75 -8.01
N THR A 19 19.10 19.91 -8.55
CA THR A 19 20.49 20.22 -8.82
C THR A 19 21.10 20.86 -7.58
N VAL A 20 22.16 20.24 -7.08
CA VAL A 20 22.99 20.74 -5.98
C VAL A 20 24.12 21.55 -6.60
N GLU A 21 24.02 22.86 -6.54
CA GLU A 21 25.06 23.78 -7.03
C GLU A 21 25.93 24.19 -5.87
N VAL A 22 27.25 23.98 -5.99
CA VAL A 22 28.21 24.31 -4.94
C VAL A 22 29.21 25.32 -5.48
N ASP A 23 29.33 26.44 -4.80
CA ASP A 23 30.33 27.46 -5.06
C ASP A 23 31.23 27.66 -3.84
N ASN A 24 32.50 27.84 -4.06
CA ASN A 24 33.47 28.19 -3.03
C ASN A 24 34.17 29.50 -3.37
N TYR A 25 34.35 30.34 -2.37
CA TYR A 25 35.04 31.64 -2.49
C TYR A 25 35.92 31.90 -1.27
N GLU A 26 36.89 32.80 -1.43
CA GLU A 26 37.79 33.13 -0.35
C GLU A 26 37.06 33.68 0.88
N ALA A 27 37.34 33.11 2.03
CA ALA A 27 36.77 33.58 3.27
C ALA A 27 37.43 34.91 3.66
N GLY A 28 36.58 35.85 4.11
CA GLY A 28 37.07 37.06 4.73
C GLY A 28 37.72 36.78 6.11
N GLN A 29 37.02 37.19 7.19
CA GLN A 29 37.54 36.96 8.55
C GLN A 29 37.28 35.51 9.06
N ALA A 30 36.19 34.86 8.63
CA ALA A 30 35.86 33.48 8.99
C ALA A 30 35.14 32.75 7.83
N PRO A 31 35.42 31.46 7.60
CA PRO A 31 34.68 30.66 6.63
C PRO A 31 33.22 30.60 6.99
N ARG A 32 32.34 30.69 5.99
CA ARG A 32 30.89 30.52 6.14
C ARG A 32 30.42 29.33 5.32
N PHE A 33 29.49 28.57 5.88
CA PHE A 33 28.79 27.51 5.17
C PHE A 33 27.30 27.88 5.15
N SER A 34 26.68 27.87 3.98
CA SER A 34 25.26 28.21 3.84
C SER A 34 24.57 27.31 2.83
N ILE A 35 23.36 26.88 3.17
CA ILE A 35 22.49 26.09 2.28
C ILE A 35 21.24 26.92 1.99
N VAL A 36 20.95 27.13 0.70
CA VAL A 36 19.78 27.85 0.21
C VAL A 36 18.93 26.97 -0.71
N GLY A 37 17.71 27.38 -1.05
CA GLY A 37 16.79 26.61 -1.89
C GLY A 37 15.72 25.85 -1.10
N LEU A 38 15.19 26.47 -0.04
CA LEU A 38 14.14 25.93 0.84
C LEU A 38 14.50 24.58 1.53
N PRO A 39 15.70 24.45 2.16
CA PRO A 39 16.02 23.28 2.94
C PRO A 39 15.13 23.14 4.18
N ASP A 40 14.74 21.92 4.54
CA ASP A 40 14.17 21.65 5.86
C ASP A 40 15.26 21.59 6.95
N ASN A 41 14.89 21.25 8.18
CA ASN A 41 15.85 21.18 9.28
C ASN A 41 16.87 20.04 9.07
N ALA A 42 16.42 18.88 8.57
CA ALA A 42 17.31 17.74 8.31
C ALA A 42 18.37 18.08 7.25
N VAL A 43 17.97 18.79 6.19
CA VAL A 43 18.91 19.29 5.15
C VAL A 43 19.85 20.36 5.70
N LYS A 44 19.42 21.20 6.64
CA LYS A 44 20.32 22.18 7.28
C LYS A 44 21.37 21.51 8.17
N GLU A 45 21.00 20.45 8.89
CA GLU A 45 21.90 19.63 9.70
C GLU A 45 22.92 18.84 8.87
N SER A 46 22.68 18.65 7.55
CA SER A 46 23.63 18.05 6.61
C SER A 46 24.98 18.76 6.63
N GLN A 47 25.02 20.06 6.92
CA GLN A 47 26.27 20.81 7.04
C GLN A 47 27.26 20.12 7.97
N ASP A 48 26.82 19.77 9.19
CA ASP A 48 27.71 19.20 10.20
C ASP A 48 28.13 17.77 9.84
N ARG A 49 27.20 16.98 9.28
CA ARG A 49 27.51 15.61 8.82
C ARG A 49 28.50 15.60 7.67
N VAL A 50 28.26 16.40 6.64
CA VAL A 50 29.12 16.50 5.45
C VAL A 50 30.52 16.98 5.83
N LEU A 51 30.63 18.07 6.59
CA LEU A 51 31.93 18.60 6.99
C LEU A 51 32.71 17.62 7.89
N SER A 52 32.03 16.89 8.77
CA SER A 52 32.66 15.86 9.59
C SER A 52 33.17 14.71 8.74
N ALA A 53 32.31 14.17 7.84
CA ALA A 53 32.65 13.08 6.94
C ALA A 53 33.89 13.44 6.07
N LEU A 54 33.92 14.63 5.49
CA LEU A 54 35.06 15.10 4.69
C LEU A 54 36.33 15.17 5.54
N ARG A 55 36.27 15.77 6.73
CA ARG A 55 37.41 15.93 7.63
C ARG A 55 37.99 14.59 8.08
N VAL A 56 37.13 13.65 8.51
CA VAL A 56 37.55 12.33 9.01
C VAL A 56 38.25 11.53 7.90
N ASN A 57 37.80 11.68 6.66
CA ASN A 57 38.40 11.00 5.50
C ASN A 57 39.61 11.73 4.88
N GLY A 58 40.14 12.74 5.56
CA GLY A 58 41.37 13.42 5.14
C GLY A 58 41.17 14.50 4.08
N TYR A 59 39.95 14.79 3.65
CA TYR A 59 39.65 15.88 2.72
C TYR A 59 39.64 17.21 3.47
N LYS A 60 40.78 17.85 3.55
CA LYS A 60 40.91 19.16 4.20
C LYS A 60 40.44 20.24 3.24
N ALA A 61 39.21 20.72 3.44
CA ALA A 61 38.73 21.89 2.74
C ALA A 61 39.65 23.08 3.05
N PRO A 62 40.14 23.83 2.03
CA PRO A 62 40.87 25.08 2.25
C PRO A 62 40.00 26.06 3.07
N PHE A 63 40.63 27.08 3.67
CA PHE A 63 39.93 28.13 4.42
C PHE A 63 39.09 29.02 3.49
N LYS A 64 38.00 28.45 2.99
CA LYS A 64 37.08 29.09 2.05
C LYS A 64 35.62 29.00 2.55
N SER A 65 34.82 29.97 2.16
CA SER A 65 33.39 29.91 2.36
C SER A 65 32.74 29.04 1.28
N VAL A 66 31.67 28.31 1.66
CA VAL A 66 30.91 27.42 0.78
C VAL A 66 29.45 27.83 0.78
N VAL A 67 28.89 27.98 -0.41
CA VAL A 67 27.44 28.16 -0.61
C VAL A 67 26.90 26.99 -1.42
N ILE A 68 25.86 26.35 -0.91
CA ILE A 68 25.14 25.28 -1.59
C ILE A 68 23.75 25.77 -1.94
N ASN A 69 23.40 25.73 -3.21
CA ASN A 69 22.06 26.07 -3.69
C ASN A 69 21.35 24.82 -4.20
N LEU A 70 20.16 24.53 -3.66
CA LEU A 70 19.32 23.40 -4.06
C LEU A 70 18.21 23.88 -5.01
N THR A 71 18.45 23.71 -6.30
CA THR A 71 17.54 24.15 -7.38
C THR A 71 16.57 23.04 -7.79
N PRO A 72 15.26 23.32 -8.00
CA PRO A 72 14.59 24.63 -8.02
C PRO A 72 14.19 25.13 -6.61
N ALA A 73 14.26 26.44 -6.38
CA ALA A 73 14.00 27.03 -5.07
C ALA A 73 12.51 27.08 -4.66
N ASN A 74 11.58 26.78 -5.56
CA ASN A 74 10.15 26.78 -5.28
C ASN A 74 9.63 25.49 -4.62
N VAL A 75 10.48 24.47 -4.53
CA VAL A 75 10.14 23.16 -3.92
C VAL A 75 10.97 22.94 -2.67
N ARG A 76 10.30 22.54 -1.59
CA ARG A 76 10.97 22.25 -0.33
C ARG A 76 11.74 20.94 -0.43
N LYS A 77 13.01 20.93 -0.02
CA LYS A 77 13.86 19.74 0.08
C LYS A 77 13.76 19.19 1.49
N VAL A 78 13.45 17.91 1.58
CA VAL A 78 13.15 17.22 2.83
C VAL A 78 14.01 15.98 2.96
N GLY A 79 14.57 15.77 4.15
CA GLY A 79 15.33 14.58 4.49
C GLY A 79 16.82 14.69 4.24
N SER A 80 17.55 13.65 4.66
CA SER A 80 19.03 13.60 4.69
C SER A 80 19.65 13.06 3.38
N GLY A 81 18.85 12.66 2.40
CA GLY A 81 19.35 12.07 1.14
C GLY A 81 20.23 12.98 0.28
N PHE A 82 20.35 14.26 0.65
CA PHE A 82 21.20 15.23 -0.04
C PHE A 82 22.63 15.30 0.49
N ASP A 83 22.98 14.59 1.57
CA ASP A 83 24.32 14.65 2.17
C ASP A 83 25.39 14.20 1.18
N LEU A 84 25.19 13.05 0.53
CA LEU A 84 26.12 12.53 -0.47
C LEU A 84 26.31 13.49 -1.65
N PRO A 85 25.28 13.98 -2.35
CA PRO A 85 25.48 14.92 -3.46
C PRO A 85 26.09 16.25 -3.02
N MET A 86 25.84 16.74 -1.81
CA MET A 86 26.51 17.92 -1.27
C MET A 86 28.00 17.67 -1.05
N ALA A 87 28.36 16.51 -0.46
CA ALA A 87 29.76 16.14 -0.25
C ALA A 87 30.52 16.05 -1.59
N ILE A 88 29.94 15.35 -2.58
CA ILE A 88 30.52 15.22 -3.93
C ILE A 88 30.69 16.60 -4.59
N GLY A 89 29.68 17.48 -4.48
CA GLY A 89 29.76 18.84 -5.02
C GLY A 89 30.85 19.70 -4.37
N ILE A 90 31.01 19.62 -3.06
CA ILE A 90 32.10 20.28 -2.34
C ILE A 90 33.45 19.72 -2.83
N MET A 91 33.62 18.42 -2.89
CA MET A 91 34.84 17.77 -3.30
C MET A 91 35.22 18.15 -4.74
N GLN A 92 34.29 18.19 -5.67
CA GLN A 92 34.51 18.65 -7.04
C GLN A 92 34.90 20.13 -7.06
N SER A 93 34.22 21.00 -6.29
CA SER A 93 34.53 22.42 -6.25
C SER A 93 35.92 22.75 -5.70
N PHE A 94 36.47 21.85 -4.86
CA PHE A 94 37.83 21.96 -4.32
C PHE A 94 38.91 21.19 -5.12
N GLY A 95 38.52 20.49 -6.19
CA GLY A 95 39.45 19.74 -7.04
C GLY A 95 39.87 18.38 -6.48
N PHE A 96 39.12 17.80 -5.53
CA PHE A 96 39.36 16.42 -5.07
C PHE A 96 38.75 15.37 -6.02
N ILE A 97 37.83 15.81 -6.86
CA ILE A 97 37.21 15.01 -7.92
C ILE A 97 37.40 15.75 -9.24
N GLU A 98 38.09 15.08 -10.18
CA GLU A 98 38.40 15.59 -11.50
C GLU A 98 37.73 14.71 -12.55
N VAL A 99 36.41 14.93 -12.81
CA VAL A 99 35.67 14.21 -13.81
C VAL A 99 34.82 15.17 -14.66
N ASP A 100 34.90 15.04 -15.99
CA ASP A 100 34.22 15.93 -16.92
C ASP A 100 32.73 15.66 -17.09
N ASN A 101 32.26 14.46 -16.79
CA ASN A 101 30.90 14.01 -17.10
C ASN A 101 30.12 13.58 -15.85
N ILE A 102 30.25 14.29 -14.74
CA ILE A 102 29.55 13.96 -13.49
C ILE A 102 28.03 14.15 -13.60
N ASP A 103 27.61 15.00 -14.50
CA ASP A 103 26.19 15.30 -14.85
C ASP A 103 25.43 14.09 -15.42
N ARG A 104 26.12 13.03 -15.84
CA ARG A 104 25.51 11.76 -16.26
C ARG A 104 24.99 10.93 -15.09
N PHE A 105 25.44 11.24 -13.87
CA PHE A 105 25.13 10.50 -12.67
C PHE A 105 24.20 11.27 -11.74
N MET A 106 23.35 10.52 -11.06
CA MET A 106 22.55 11.03 -9.95
C MET A 106 23.04 10.41 -8.64
N PHE A 107 23.04 11.19 -7.57
CA PHE A 107 23.55 10.78 -6.26
C PHE A 107 22.49 10.99 -5.18
N VAL A 108 22.28 9.96 -4.35
CA VAL A 108 21.34 10.02 -3.22
C VAL A 108 21.91 9.20 -2.07
N GLY A 109 21.94 9.77 -0.88
CA GLY A 109 22.39 9.06 0.32
C GLY A 109 22.60 9.99 1.50
N GLU A 110 22.35 9.50 2.70
CA GLU A 110 22.69 10.16 3.95
C GLU A 110 24.13 9.80 4.32
N LEU A 111 24.87 10.71 4.95
CA LEU A 111 26.22 10.46 5.41
C LEU A 111 26.28 10.31 6.93
N GLY A 112 26.96 9.25 7.38
CA GLY A 112 27.50 9.17 8.73
C GLY A 112 28.68 10.13 8.93
N LEU A 113 29.01 10.46 10.18
CA LEU A 113 30.12 11.35 10.51
C LEU A 113 31.49 10.80 10.09
N ASP A 114 31.58 9.50 9.92
CA ASP A 114 32.75 8.75 9.45
C ASP A 114 32.89 8.65 7.92
N GLY A 115 31.84 9.08 7.19
CA GLY A 115 31.75 8.96 5.75
C GLY A 115 31.02 7.70 5.25
N SER A 116 30.45 6.89 6.15
CA SER A 116 29.53 5.81 5.79
C SER A 116 28.30 6.36 5.10
N ILE A 117 27.75 5.61 4.12
CA ILE A 117 26.55 6.00 3.38
C ILE A 117 25.37 5.20 3.91
N LEU A 118 24.40 5.90 4.49
CA LEU A 118 23.25 5.34 5.18
C LEU A 118 22.00 5.29 4.29
N PRO A 119 21.11 4.30 4.51
CA PRO A 119 19.91 4.10 3.70
C PRO A 119 18.93 5.28 3.79
N VAL A 120 18.22 5.52 2.69
CA VAL A 120 17.17 6.56 2.58
C VAL A 120 15.88 5.96 2.05
N ASN A 121 14.76 6.64 2.28
CA ASN A 121 13.45 6.20 1.82
C ASN A 121 13.15 6.73 0.41
N GLY A 122 12.36 5.97 -0.36
CA GLY A 122 11.84 6.42 -1.64
C GLY A 122 12.85 6.37 -2.79
N ILE A 123 13.76 5.42 -2.76
CA ILE A 123 14.74 5.24 -3.83
C ILE A 123 14.11 4.73 -5.13
N LEU A 124 13.07 3.90 -5.07
CA LEU A 124 12.43 3.39 -6.29
C LEU A 124 11.82 4.50 -7.17
N PRO A 125 11.00 5.44 -6.68
CA PRO A 125 10.55 6.57 -7.50
C PRO A 125 11.71 7.44 -8.02
N ILE A 126 12.78 7.61 -7.25
CA ILE A 126 13.99 8.32 -7.71
C ILE A 126 14.65 7.58 -8.87
N SER A 127 14.78 6.26 -8.78
CA SER A 127 15.36 5.42 -9.85
C SER A 127 14.53 5.47 -11.13
N ILE A 128 13.20 5.42 -11.01
CA ILE A 128 12.28 5.56 -12.14
C ILE A 128 12.52 6.91 -12.83
N LYS A 129 12.62 7.99 -12.05
CA LYS A 129 12.85 9.34 -12.56
C LYS A 129 14.22 9.48 -13.22
N ALA A 130 15.27 8.92 -12.62
CA ALA A 130 16.60 8.91 -13.19
C ALA A 130 16.62 8.24 -14.59
N ARG A 131 15.97 7.08 -14.72
CA ARG A 131 15.83 6.39 -16.01
C ARG A 131 15.04 7.22 -17.04
N GLU A 132 13.91 7.82 -16.64
CA GLU A 132 13.07 8.64 -17.54
C GLU A 132 13.84 9.82 -18.14
N LEU A 133 14.74 10.40 -17.36
CA LEU A 133 15.55 11.54 -17.79
C LEU A 133 16.87 11.12 -18.47
N GLY A 134 17.14 9.83 -18.60
CA GLY A 134 18.27 9.32 -19.36
C GLY A 134 19.62 9.38 -18.63
N TYR A 135 19.62 9.40 -17.29
CA TYR A 135 20.87 9.27 -16.52
C TYR A 135 21.53 7.91 -16.80
N GLU A 136 22.85 7.91 -16.93
CA GLU A 136 23.64 6.69 -17.15
C GLU A 136 23.75 5.85 -15.88
N GLY A 137 23.80 6.51 -14.72
CA GLY A 137 23.93 5.82 -13.44
C GLY A 137 23.37 6.56 -12.25
N LEU A 138 23.04 5.78 -11.23
CA LEU A 138 22.50 6.25 -9.95
C LEU A 138 23.32 5.67 -8.81
N PHE A 139 23.93 6.51 -8.00
CA PHE A 139 24.63 6.14 -6.77
C PHE A 139 23.65 6.19 -5.60
N VAL A 140 23.53 5.06 -4.91
CA VAL A 140 22.61 4.87 -3.76
C VAL A 140 23.31 4.11 -2.64
N PRO A 141 22.82 4.22 -1.40
CA PRO A 141 23.30 3.35 -0.32
C PRO A 141 23.16 1.88 -0.69
N ILE A 142 24.13 1.06 -0.29
CA ILE A 142 24.15 -0.38 -0.62
C ILE A 142 22.87 -1.10 -0.20
N ASP A 143 22.27 -0.70 0.93
CA ASP A 143 21.00 -1.24 1.45
C ASP A 143 19.80 -0.93 0.52
N ASN A 144 19.87 0.13 -0.28
CA ASN A 144 18.84 0.50 -1.25
C ASN A 144 19.13 0.01 -2.68
N ALA A 145 20.31 -0.57 -2.92
CA ALA A 145 20.73 -0.90 -4.28
C ALA A 145 19.80 -1.89 -4.99
N ARG A 146 19.28 -2.90 -4.27
CA ARG A 146 18.35 -3.88 -4.84
C ARG A 146 17.01 -3.26 -5.22
N GLU A 147 16.48 -2.38 -4.38
CA GLU A 147 15.27 -1.59 -4.65
C GLU A 147 15.43 -0.73 -5.91
N ALA A 148 16.55 -0.01 -6.02
CA ALA A 148 16.86 0.83 -7.17
C ALA A 148 17.04 0.03 -8.46
N ALA A 149 17.68 -1.15 -8.39
CA ALA A 149 18.02 -1.99 -9.53
C ALA A 149 16.81 -2.72 -10.16
N VAL A 150 15.61 -2.60 -9.59
CA VAL A 150 14.35 -3.00 -10.23
C VAL A 150 14.15 -2.29 -11.57
N VAL A 151 14.67 -1.07 -11.69
CA VAL A 151 14.50 -0.22 -12.85
C VAL A 151 15.48 -0.61 -13.96
N ASN A 152 14.99 -1.23 -15.01
CA ASN A 152 15.81 -1.63 -16.17
C ASN A 152 16.42 -0.43 -16.89
N ARG A 153 17.58 -0.62 -17.52
CA ARG A 153 18.29 0.39 -18.32
C ARG A 153 18.80 1.59 -17.49
N LEU A 154 19.11 1.39 -16.24
CA LEU A 154 19.80 2.32 -15.36
C LEU A 154 20.90 1.55 -14.62
N ASN A 155 22.13 2.02 -14.67
CA ASN A 155 23.22 1.43 -13.88
C ASN A 155 23.08 1.90 -12.43
N VAL A 156 22.83 0.99 -11.52
CA VAL A 156 22.68 1.29 -10.09
C VAL A 156 23.96 0.91 -9.36
N TYR A 157 24.63 1.88 -8.77
CA TYR A 157 25.86 1.70 -8.00
C TYR A 157 25.53 1.75 -6.51
N GLY A 158 25.47 0.58 -5.87
CA GLY A 158 25.34 0.46 -4.42
C GLY A 158 26.66 0.77 -3.74
N VAL A 159 26.69 1.78 -2.88
CA VAL A 159 27.90 2.26 -2.20
C VAL A 159 27.70 2.28 -0.70
N SER A 160 28.77 1.96 0.05
CA SER A 160 28.75 1.93 1.51
C SER A 160 29.54 3.06 2.15
N HIS A 161 30.46 3.68 1.40
CA HIS A 161 31.33 4.72 1.92
C HIS A 161 31.62 5.81 0.89
N LEU A 162 31.79 7.05 1.34
CA LEU A 162 32.13 8.22 0.51
C LEU A 162 33.35 7.98 -0.36
N ASN A 163 34.39 7.35 0.19
CA ASN A 163 35.64 7.07 -0.52
C ASN A 163 35.47 6.11 -1.71
N ASP A 164 34.48 5.22 -1.67
CA ASP A 164 34.18 4.32 -2.78
C ASP A 164 33.71 5.13 -4.00
N VAL A 165 32.83 6.11 -3.75
CA VAL A 165 32.30 7.01 -4.80
C VAL A 165 33.41 7.88 -5.38
N VAL A 166 34.26 8.45 -4.53
CA VAL A 166 35.38 9.30 -4.96
C VAL A 166 36.40 8.50 -5.79
N SER A 167 36.75 7.30 -5.33
CA SER A 167 37.67 6.41 -6.04
C SER A 167 37.14 6.02 -7.42
N PHE A 168 35.85 5.74 -7.51
CA PHE A 168 35.18 5.45 -8.78
C PHE A 168 35.20 6.65 -9.74
N LEU A 169 34.81 7.84 -9.25
CA LEU A 169 34.76 9.06 -10.06
C LEU A 169 36.16 9.47 -10.57
N ASN A 170 37.20 9.25 -9.77
CA ASN A 170 38.58 9.51 -10.17
C ASN A 170 39.22 8.37 -10.99
N GLY A 171 38.43 7.32 -11.34
CA GLY A 171 38.94 6.19 -12.14
C GLY A 171 39.94 5.28 -11.41
N LEU A 172 40.02 5.38 -10.07
CA LEU A 172 40.94 4.59 -9.23
C LEU A 172 40.39 3.20 -8.89
N SER A 173 39.06 3.05 -8.90
CA SER A 173 38.38 1.77 -8.65
C SER A 173 37.18 1.62 -9.55
N ALA A 174 36.76 0.37 -9.80
CA ALA A 174 35.52 0.05 -10.50
C ALA A 174 34.46 -0.45 -9.50
N ILE A 175 33.25 0.07 -9.61
CA ILE A 175 32.08 -0.44 -8.91
C ILE A 175 31.19 -1.14 -9.95
N LEU A 176 30.87 -2.40 -9.71
CA LEU A 176 29.96 -3.12 -10.61
C LEU A 176 28.53 -2.68 -10.33
N PRO A 177 27.72 -2.43 -11.39
CA PRO A 177 26.30 -2.15 -11.22
C PRO A 177 25.59 -3.31 -10.54
N THR A 178 24.67 -2.99 -9.63
CA THR A 178 23.81 -3.96 -9.00
C THR A 178 22.80 -4.50 -10.02
N VAL A 179 22.76 -5.83 -10.19
CA VAL A 179 21.85 -6.51 -11.10
C VAL A 179 20.83 -7.30 -10.31
N VAL A 180 19.54 -7.11 -10.61
CA VAL A 180 18.43 -7.86 -10.03
C VAL A 180 17.62 -8.50 -11.15
N ASN A 181 17.40 -9.80 -11.06
CA ASN A 181 16.46 -10.47 -11.96
C ASN A 181 15.03 -10.30 -11.43
N THR A 182 14.48 -9.11 -11.67
CA THR A 182 13.16 -8.69 -11.19
C THR A 182 12.05 -9.69 -11.51
N ARG A 183 12.09 -10.31 -12.71
CA ARG A 183 11.07 -11.29 -13.09
C ARG A 183 11.19 -12.58 -12.29
N GLU A 184 12.36 -13.12 -12.16
CA GLU A 184 12.59 -14.36 -11.43
C GLU A 184 12.23 -14.21 -9.96
N GLU A 185 12.68 -13.13 -9.30
CA GLU A 185 12.32 -12.84 -7.92
C GLU A 185 10.82 -12.65 -7.73
N PHE A 186 10.17 -11.91 -8.63
CA PHE A 186 8.73 -11.69 -8.59
C PHE A 186 7.96 -13.01 -8.68
N TYR A 187 8.25 -13.85 -9.68
CA TYR A 187 7.52 -15.10 -9.90
C TYR A 187 7.83 -16.17 -8.85
N SER A 188 9.03 -16.20 -8.28
CA SER A 188 9.39 -17.17 -7.25
C SER A 188 8.64 -16.98 -5.94
N GLN A 189 8.25 -15.75 -5.62
CA GLN A 189 7.58 -15.40 -4.36
C GLN A 189 6.05 -15.26 -4.47
N LEU A 190 5.49 -15.32 -5.69
CA LEU A 190 4.06 -15.06 -5.94
C LEU A 190 3.12 -15.92 -5.09
N PHE A 191 3.47 -17.16 -4.81
CA PHE A 191 2.62 -18.16 -4.15
C PHE A 191 3.23 -18.69 -2.83
N SER A 192 4.15 -17.95 -2.23
CA SER A 192 4.77 -18.30 -0.94
C SER A 192 4.00 -17.62 0.19
N PHE A 193 2.99 -18.28 0.75
CA PHE A 193 2.15 -17.75 1.83
C PHE A 193 2.44 -18.43 3.15
N ASP A 194 2.43 -17.67 4.26
CA ASP A 194 2.62 -18.19 5.61
C ASP A 194 1.40 -18.93 6.14
N TYR A 195 0.22 -18.73 5.56
CA TYR A 195 -1.07 -19.27 6.00
C TYR A 195 -1.84 -19.90 4.85
N ASP A 196 -2.51 -21.02 5.12
CA ASP A 196 -3.34 -21.74 4.15
C ASP A 196 -4.75 -21.98 4.70
N PHE A 197 -5.77 -22.00 3.82
CA PHE A 197 -7.16 -22.30 4.20
C PHE A 197 -7.36 -23.77 4.59
N ASP A 198 -6.44 -24.70 4.29
CA ASP A 198 -6.52 -26.09 4.74
C ASP A 198 -6.48 -26.23 6.27
N GLU A 199 -5.91 -25.24 6.97
CA GLU A 199 -5.89 -25.18 8.43
C GLU A 199 -7.25 -24.78 9.04
N VAL A 200 -8.19 -24.25 8.22
CA VAL A 200 -9.52 -23.83 8.67
C VAL A 200 -10.47 -25.02 8.62
N LYS A 201 -10.85 -25.53 9.78
CA LYS A 201 -11.79 -26.65 9.91
C LYS A 201 -13.23 -26.15 9.96
N GLY A 202 -14.10 -26.75 9.15
CA GLY A 202 -15.50 -26.29 9.02
C GLY A 202 -15.61 -24.89 8.41
N GLN A 203 -16.66 -24.14 8.79
CA GLN A 203 -16.89 -22.77 8.36
C GLN A 203 -17.08 -22.62 6.81
N GLU A 204 -17.69 -23.59 6.16
CA GLU A 204 -17.80 -23.65 4.70
C GLU A 204 -18.52 -22.40 4.12
N ASN A 205 -19.54 -21.90 4.82
CA ASN A 205 -20.25 -20.67 4.43
C ASN A 205 -19.31 -19.44 4.44
N VAL A 206 -18.43 -19.37 5.43
CA VAL A 206 -17.46 -18.26 5.55
C VAL A 206 -16.37 -18.39 4.50
N LYS A 207 -15.86 -19.62 4.23
CA LYS A 207 -14.91 -19.87 3.14
C LYS A 207 -15.51 -19.50 1.79
N ARG A 208 -16.78 -19.89 1.53
CA ARG A 208 -17.48 -19.51 0.31
C ARG A 208 -17.62 -17.99 0.19
N ALA A 209 -17.96 -17.29 1.26
CA ALA A 209 -18.03 -15.84 1.27
C ALA A 209 -16.65 -15.18 0.96
N PHE A 210 -15.56 -15.71 1.50
CA PHE A 210 -14.20 -15.25 1.15
C PHE A 210 -13.84 -15.55 -0.31
N GLU A 211 -14.23 -16.69 -0.86
CA GLU A 211 -14.05 -17.03 -2.27
C GLU A 211 -14.77 -16.03 -3.18
N VAL A 212 -16.05 -15.75 -2.89
CA VAL A 212 -16.85 -14.75 -3.63
C VAL A 212 -16.21 -13.35 -3.49
N ALA A 213 -15.82 -12.98 -2.26
CA ALA A 213 -15.18 -11.70 -1.99
C ALA A 213 -13.85 -11.55 -2.76
N ALA A 214 -13.01 -12.58 -2.79
CA ALA A 214 -11.75 -12.60 -3.54
C ALA A 214 -11.96 -12.54 -5.05
N ALA A 215 -12.94 -13.30 -5.55
CA ALA A 215 -13.27 -13.34 -6.98
C ALA A 215 -13.79 -12.01 -7.51
N GLY A 216 -14.65 -11.32 -6.75
CA GLY A 216 -15.24 -10.05 -7.16
C GLY A 216 -14.51 -8.79 -6.68
N GLY A 217 -13.58 -8.91 -5.74
CA GLY A 217 -12.93 -7.77 -5.07
C GLY A 217 -13.90 -7.07 -4.10
N HIS A 218 -14.82 -7.83 -3.48
CA HIS A 218 -15.87 -7.30 -2.61
C HIS A 218 -15.38 -7.05 -1.19
N ASN A 219 -15.84 -5.96 -0.60
CA ASN A 219 -15.63 -5.69 0.82
C ASN A 219 -16.49 -6.63 1.69
N ILE A 220 -15.89 -7.16 2.77
CA ILE A 220 -16.53 -8.16 3.62
C ILE A 220 -16.45 -7.79 5.10
N ILE A 221 -17.52 -8.03 5.85
CA ILE A 221 -17.53 -7.96 7.30
C ILE A 221 -17.91 -9.32 7.92
N LEU A 222 -17.13 -9.71 8.92
CA LEU A 222 -17.31 -10.92 9.69
C LEU A 222 -17.91 -10.58 11.05
N VAL A 223 -19.06 -11.13 11.37
CA VAL A 223 -19.73 -10.94 12.66
C VAL A 223 -19.79 -12.26 13.41
N GLY A 224 -19.32 -12.30 14.63
CA GLY A 224 -19.33 -13.53 15.41
C GLY A 224 -18.76 -13.35 16.80
N SER A 225 -18.98 -14.33 17.66
CA SER A 225 -18.53 -14.33 19.05
C SER A 225 -16.99 -14.24 19.16
N PRO A 226 -16.44 -13.78 20.30
CA PRO A 226 -15.01 -13.83 20.54
C PRO A 226 -14.47 -15.26 20.42
N GLY A 227 -13.33 -15.44 19.73
CA GLY A 227 -12.68 -16.74 19.56
C GLY A 227 -13.23 -17.62 18.44
N CYS A 228 -14.22 -17.20 17.64
CA CYS A 228 -14.74 -17.99 16.51
C CYS A 228 -13.84 -18.01 15.25
N GLY A 229 -12.67 -17.41 15.28
CA GLY A 229 -11.67 -17.50 14.20
C GLY A 229 -11.69 -16.40 13.15
N LYS A 230 -12.44 -15.29 13.34
CA LYS A 230 -12.54 -14.17 12.38
C LYS A 230 -11.19 -13.66 11.88
N SER A 231 -10.30 -13.27 12.80
CA SER A 231 -8.98 -12.71 12.46
C SER A 231 -8.05 -13.78 11.86
N MET A 232 -8.21 -15.06 12.25
CA MET A 232 -7.49 -16.18 11.68
C MET A 232 -7.84 -16.36 10.19
N MET A 233 -9.12 -16.33 9.85
CA MET A 233 -9.58 -16.45 8.45
C MET A 233 -9.20 -15.25 7.61
N ALA A 234 -9.32 -14.03 8.15
CA ALA A 234 -8.94 -12.80 7.45
C ALA A 234 -7.45 -12.82 7.01
N LYS A 235 -6.54 -13.32 7.87
CA LYS A 235 -5.11 -13.44 7.55
C LYS A 235 -4.80 -14.40 6.41
N ARG A 236 -5.71 -15.33 6.09
CA ARG A 236 -5.56 -16.30 4.99
C ARG A 236 -6.06 -15.78 3.65
N LEU A 237 -6.81 -14.69 3.66
CA LEU A 237 -7.38 -14.11 2.42
C LEU A 237 -6.32 -13.83 1.33
N PRO A 238 -5.11 -13.29 1.63
CA PRO A 238 -4.10 -13.07 0.60
C PRO A 238 -3.73 -14.33 -0.19
N SER A 239 -3.83 -15.53 0.42
CA SER A 239 -3.47 -16.80 -0.22
C SER A 239 -4.44 -17.23 -1.34
N ILE A 240 -5.65 -16.69 -1.36
CA ILE A 240 -6.67 -16.98 -2.38
C ILE A 240 -6.91 -15.82 -3.34
N LEU A 241 -6.35 -14.64 -3.07
CA LEU A 241 -6.45 -13.50 -3.98
C LEU A 241 -5.68 -13.74 -5.29
N PRO A 242 -6.11 -13.15 -6.40
CA PRO A 242 -5.32 -13.11 -7.64
C PRO A 242 -3.94 -12.51 -7.37
N PRO A 243 -2.86 -13.02 -8.00
CA PRO A 243 -1.54 -12.44 -7.84
C PRO A 243 -1.51 -10.99 -8.32
N LEU A 244 -0.51 -10.23 -7.85
CA LEU A 244 -0.25 -8.89 -8.39
C LEU A 244 0.22 -9.00 -9.85
N SER A 245 -0.21 -8.07 -10.69
CA SER A 245 0.48 -7.81 -11.94
C SER A 245 1.80 -7.06 -11.67
N LEU A 246 2.71 -7.05 -12.64
CA LEU A 246 3.97 -6.30 -12.49
C LEU A 246 3.73 -4.80 -12.26
N ASN A 247 2.70 -4.22 -12.89
CA ASN A 247 2.35 -2.81 -12.70
C ASN A 247 1.81 -2.55 -11.29
N GLU A 248 0.87 -3.39 -10.80
CA GLU A 248 0.38 -3.31 -9.43
C GLU A 248 1.51 -3.48 -8.41
N SER A 249 2.43 -4.42 -8.67
CA SER A 249 3.61 -4.65 -7.83
C SER A 249 4.49 -3.41 -7.77
N LEU A 250 4.76 -2.76 -8.90
CA LEU A 250 5.58 -1.55 -8.97
C LEU A 250 4.95 -0.39 -8.19
N GLU A 251 3.65 -0.10 -8.42
CA GLU A 251 2.91 0.93 -7.69
C GLU A 251 2.91 0.68 -6.18
N THR A 252 2.65 -0.56 -5.78
CA THR A 252 2.65 -0.97 -4.37
C THR A 252 4.03 -0.80 -3.76
N THR A 253 5.08 -1.21 -4.48
CA THR A 253 6.46 -1.08 -4.03
C THR A 253 6.88 0.38 -3.88
N GLN A 254 6.47 1.28 -4.80
CA GLN A 254 6.71 2.73 -4.67
C GLN A 254 6.14 3.30 -3.38
N ILE A 255 4.89 2.96 -3.04
CA ILE A 255 4.24 3.42 -1.80
C ILE A 255 5.02 2.94 -0.58
N HIS A 256 5.41 1.66 -0.55
CA HIS A 256 6.15 1.07 0.56
C HIS A 256 7.59 1.60 0.66
N SER A 257 8.22 1.90 -0.47
CA SER A 257 9.53 2.55 -0.57
C SER A 257 9.53 3.92 0.13
N ILE A 258 8.58 4.78 -0.24
CA ILE A 258 8.42 6.12 0.35
C ILE A 258 8.14 6.04 1.85
N ALA A 259 7.34 5.06 2.27
CA ALA A 259 7.03 4.83 3.67
C ALA A 259 8.17 4.19 4.48
N GLY A 260 9.29 3.82 3.85
CA GLY A 260 10.40 3.10 4.51
C GLY A 260 10.00 1.74 5.06
N LYS A 261 9.06 1.05 4.39
CA LYS A 261 8.51 -0.24 4.81
C LYS A 261 9.00 -1.41 3.95
N LEU A 262 9.90 -1.18 3.02
CA LEU A 262 10.56 -2.25 2.28
C LEU A 262 11.63 -2.91 3.15
N LYS A 263 11.71 -4.24 3.08
CA LYS A 263 12.82 -4.99 3.69
C LYS A 263 14.05 -4.84 2.79
N LYS A 264 15.26 -4.80 3.36
CA LYS A 264 16.53 -4.64 2.63
C LYS A 264 16.74 -5.66 1.48
N GLU A 265 16.19 -6.86 1.63
CA GLU A 265 16.32 -7.94 0.66
C GLU A 265 15.22 -7.94 -0.42
N THR A 266 14.20 -7.08 -0.27
CA THR A 266 13.04 -7.06 -1.18
C THR A 266 13.31 -6.06 -2.31
N SER A 267 13.30 -6.56 -3.54
CA SER A 267 13.35 -5.73 -4.74
C SER A 267 11.96 -5.22 -5.14
N LEU A 268 10.99 -6.14 -5.28
CA LEU A 268 9.58 -5.85 -5.55
C LEU A 268 8.66 -6.59 -4.57
N ILE A 269 7.55 -5.96 -4.22
CA ILE A 269 6.46 -6.62 -3.49
C ILE A 269 5.73 -7.52 -4.48
N SER A 270 5.81 -8.83 -4.27
CA SER A 270 5.19 -9.86 -5.12
C SER A 270 3.83 -10.34 -4.60
N GLN A 271 3.55 -10.15 -3.31
CA GLN A 271 2.29 -10.54 -2.67
C GLN A 271 1.43 -9.32 -2.35
N ARG A 272 0.12 -9.50 -2.40
CA ARG A 272 -0.82 -8.44 -1.99
C ARG A 272 -0.62 -8.08 -0.53
N PRO A 273 -0.39 -6.80 -0.18
CA PRO A 273 -0.19 -6.38 1.20
C PRO A 273 -1.40 -6.72 2.07
N PHE A 274 -1.14 -7.17 3.28
CA PHE A 274 -2.14 -7.33 4.33
C PHE A 274 -1.83 -6.37 5.47
N ARG A 275 -2.67 -5.33 5.62
CA ARG A 275 -2.50 -4.30 6.65
C ARG A 275 -3.58 -4.45 7.71
N SER A 276 -3.16 -4.51 8.96
CA SER A 276 -4.06 -4.70 10.10
C SER A 276 -3.70 -3.70 11.21
N PRO A 277 -4.09 -2.42 11.06
CA PRO A 277 -3.86 -1.42 12.10
C PRO A 277 -4.70 -1.74 13.34
N HIS A 278 -4.15 -1.44 14.50
CA HIS A 278 -4.88 -1.56 15.76
C HIS A 278 -5.98 -0.48 15.85
N HIS A 279 -7.08 -0.74 16.54
CA HIS A 279 -8.21 0.20 16.66
C HIS A 279 -7.85 1.54 17.33
N THR A 280 -6.73 1.62 18.04
CA THR A 280 -6.20 2.89 18.63
C THR A 280 -5.41 3.74 17.63
N VAL A 281 -5.35 3.35 16.35
CA VAL A 281 -4.65 4.09 15.30
C VAL A 281 -5.21 5.52 15.19
N SER A 282 -4.32 6.52 15.04
CA SER A 282 -4.75 7.89 14.81
C SER A 282 -5.17 8.11 13.34
N ASP A 283 -6.01 9.14 13.10
CA ASP A 283 -6.44 9.53 11.74
C ASP A 283 -5.23 9.74 10.81
N VAL A 284 -4.15 10.39 11.33
CA VAL A 284 -2.91 10.63 10.55
C VAL A 284 -2.17 9.34 10.23
N ALA A 285 -2.13 8.39 11.15
CA ALA A 285 -1.47 7.10 10.89
C ALA A 285 -2.27 6.24 9.91
N LEU A 286 -3.61 6.33 9.93
CA LEU A 286 -4.45 5.60 8.99
C LEU A 286 -4.43 6.22 7.58
N VAL A 287 -4.64 7.53 7.47
CA VAL A 287 -4.76 8.28 6.21
C VAL A 287 -3.39 8.62 5.62
N GLY A 288 -2.45 8.92 6.47
CA GLY A 288 -1.16 9.50 6.12
C GLY A 288 -1.10 11.00 6.35
N GLY A 289 0.08 11.57 6.15
CA GLY A 289 0.31 12.98 6.36
C GLY A 289 1.41 13.26 7.37
N GLY A 290 1.28 14.33 8.13
CA GLY A 290 2.30 14.81 9.06
C GLY A 290 3.00 16.07 8.55
N ASN A 291 4.07 16.51 9.23
CA ASN A 291 4.89 17.65 8.80
C ASN A 291 5.66 17.34 7.51
N THR A 292 6.15 16.13 7.42
CA THR A 292 6.69 15.47 6.23
C THR A 292 5.67 14.45 5.77
N PHE A 293 5.38 14.43 4.47
CA PHE A 293 4.41 13.48 3.93
C PHE A 293 4.90 12.04 4.14
N MET A 294 4.03 11.23 4.76
CA MET A 294 4.19 9.76 4.89
C MET A 294 2.88 9.07 4.53
N PRO A 295 2.91 8.03 3.67
CA PRO A 295 1.73 7.21 3.38
C PRO A 295 1.19 6.55 4.65
N GLY A 296 -0.14 6.59 4.84
CA GLY A 296 -0.82 5.89 5.93
C GLY A 296 -1.16 4.43 5.62
N GLU A 297 -1.77 3.73 6.59
CA GLU A 297 -2.12 2.32 6.45
C GLU A 297 -3.08 2.05 5.28
N ILE A 298 -3.95 3.01 4.95
CA ILE A 298 -4.85 2.94 3.76
C ILE A 298 -4.03 2.86 2.47
N CYS A 299 -3.00 3.71 2.31
CA CYS A 299 -2.13 3.68 1.15
C CYS A 299 -1.23 2.43 1.15
N LEU A 300 -0.74 2.00 2.32
CA LEU A 300 0.05 0.78 2.46
C LEU A 300 -0.73 -0.50 2.15
N ALA A 301 -2.07 -0.45 2.22
CA ALA A 301 -2.95 -1.54 1.80
C ALA A 301 -3.25 -1.54 0.29
N HIS A 302 -2.72 -0.58 -0.47
CA HIS A 302 -2.95 -0.48 -1.92
C HIS A 302 -2.68 -1.81 -2.63
N ASN A 303 -3.58 -2.20 -3.54
CA ASN A 303 -3.60 -3.48 -4.24
C ASN A 303 -3.63 -4.73 -3.33
N GLY A 304 -4.05 -4.55 -2.08
CA GLY A 304 -4.08 -5.59 -1.06
C GLY A 304 -5.32 -5.57 -0.20
N VAL A 305 -5.14 -5.89 1.08
CA VAL A 305 -6.20 -6.02 2.08
C VAL A 305 -5.96 -5.06 3.24
N LEU A 306 -6.98 -4.29 3.59
CA LEU A 306 -7.06 -3.55 4.85
C LEU A 306 -7.99 -4.31 5.79
N PHE A 307 -7.42 -4.92 6.83
CA PHE A 307 -8.16 -5.64 7.86
C PHE A 307 -8.37 -4.78 9.09
N LEU A 308 -9.63 -4.50 9.43
CA LEU A 308 -10.02 -3.77 10.63
C LEU A 308 -10.71 -4.71 11.61
N ASP A 309 -9.94 -5.19 12.58
CA ASP A 309 -10.47 -6.03 13.66
C ASP A 309 -11.19 -5.17 14.69
N GLU A 310 -12.28 -5.69 15.26
CA GLU A 310 -13.10 -4.95 16.22
C GLU A 310 -13.59 -3.58 15.68
N LEU A 311 -14.16 -3.57 14.48
CA LEU A 311 -14.57 -2.35 13.77
C LEU A 311 -15.29 -1.30 14.63
N PRO A 312 -16.25 -1.63 15.54
CA PRO A 312 -16.92 -0.63 16.38
C PRO A 312 -16.02 0.00 17.45
N GLU A 313 -14.78 -0.48 17.67
CA GLU A 313 -13.84 0.10 18.63
C GLU A 313 -12.97 1.20 18.02
N PHE A 314 -12.93 1.33 16.70
CA PHE A 314 -12.29 2.47 16.04
C PHE A 314 -13.06 3.76 16.32
N SER A 315 -12.35 4.88 16.42
CA SER A 315 -12.98 6.18 16.53
C SER A 315 -13.85 6.49 15.32
N ARG A 316 -14.95 7.21 15.51
CA ARG A 316 -15.87 7.57 14.43
C ARG A 316 -15.16 8.40 13.35
N SER A 317 -14.25 9.29 13.73
CA SER A 317 -13.46 10.09 12.78
C SER A 317 -12.63 9.20 11.87
N VAL A 318 -11.93 8.19 12.42
CA VAL A 318 -11.16 7.20 11.66
C VAL A 318 -12.04 6.45 10.66
N LEU A 319 -13.20 5.94 11.09
CA LEU A 319 -14.12 5.20 10.21
C LEU A 319 -14.68 6.06 9.06
N GLU A 320 -14.96 7.34 9.32
CA GLU A 320 -15.46 8.25 8.28
C GLU A 320 -14.40 8.55 7.19
N THR A 321 -13.10 8.49 7.52
CA THR A 321 -12.02 8.68 6.52
C THR A 321 -11.97 7.57 5.47
N LEU A 322 -12.53 6.39 5.74
CA LEU A 322 -12.57 5.28 4.80
C LEU A 322 -13.59 5.47 3.67
N ARG A 323 -14.52 6.42 3.79
CA ARG A 323 -15.62 6.57 2.82
C ARG A 323 -15.14 6.91 1.42
N GLN A 324 -14.22 7.88 1.30
CA GLN A 324 -13.63 8.26 0.00
C GLN A 324 -12.80 7.12 -0.59
N PRO A 325 -11.82 6.51 0.12
CA PRO A 325 -11.05 5.38 -0.40
C PRO A 325 -11.88 4.21 -0.92
N LEU A 326 -12.96 3.86 -0.22
CA LEU A 326 -13.82 2.74 -0.61
C LEU A 326 -14.67 3.02 -1.86
N GLU A 327 -14.91 4.30 -2.18
CA GLU A 327 -15.70 4.72 -3.35
C GLU A 327 -14.80 5.06 -4.54
N ASP A 328 -13.85 5.98 -4.33
CA ASP A 328 -13.02 6.57 -5.38
C ASP A 328 -11.69 5.83 -5.59
N ARG A 329 -11.27 4.97 -4.65
CA ARG A 329 -9.97 4.26 -4.63
C ARG A 329 -8.77 5.18 -4.65
N ILE A 330 -8.99 6.39 -4.24
CA ILE A 330 -7.98 7.41 -4.01
C ILE A 330 -8.21 8.04 -2.66
N ILE A 331 -7.16 8.61 -2.11
CA ILE A 331 -7.23 9.43 -0.91
C ILE A 331 -6.56 10.76 -1.17
N THR A 332 -7.25 11.85 -0.83
CA THR A 332 -6.71 13.20 -0.96
C THR A 332 -6.32 13.74 0.41
N ILE A 333 -5.05 14.04 0.57
CA ILE A 333 -4.47 14.57 1.80
C ILE A 333 -4.16 16.05 1.57
N SER A 334 -5.02 16.91 2.10
CA SER A 334 -4.83 18.37 2.04
C SER A 334 -4.27 18.88 3.35
N ARG A 335 -3.11 19.51 3.31
CA ARG A 335 -2.44 20.15 4.43
C ARG A 335 -1.94 21.54 3.98
N ALA A 336 -1.66 22.43 4.92
CA ALA A 336 -1.17 23.77 4.61
C ALA A 336 0.07 23.80 3.70
N ARG A 337 0.85 22.72 3.67
CA ARG A 337 2.14 22.63 2.95
C ARG A 337 2.08 21.81 1.67
N TYR A 338 1.08 20.95 1.49
CA TYR A 338 0.93 20.09 0.33
C TYR A 338 -0.52 19.63 0.14
N ASN A 339 -0.86 19.36 -1.10
CA ASN A 339 -2.12 18.72 -1.49
C ASN A 339 -1.76 17.53 -2.39
N LEU A 340 -2.00 16.31 -1.94
CA LEU A 340 -1.60 15.09 -2.62
C LEU A 340 -2.77 14.15 -2.74
N THR A 341 -2.93 13.58 -3.93
CA THR A 341 -3.88 12.51 -4.20
C THR A 341 -3.11 11.23 -4.43
N LEU A 342 -3.43 10.17 -3.69
CA LEU A 342 -2.73 8.90 -3.69
C LEU A 342 -3.67 7.77 -4.06
N PRO A 343 -3.20 6.76 -4.79
CA PRO A 343 -3.98 5.56 -5.03
C PRO A 343 -4.12 4.74 -3.74
N CYS A 344 -5.31 4.18 -3.50
CA CYS A 344 -5.59 3.34 -2.35
C CYS A 344 -6.67 2.30 -2.68
N SER A 345 -6.48 1.58 -3.77
CA SER A 345 -7.37 0.47 -4.15
C SER A 345 -7.07 -0.74 -3.25
N PHE A 346 -7.89 -0.97 -2.25
CA PHE A 346 -7.77 -2.11 -1.35
C PHE A 346 -9.12 -2.81 -1.18
N MET A 347 -9.08 -4.05 -0.72
CA MET A 347 -10.25 -4.79 -0.26
C MET A 347 -10.38 -4.60 1.25
N LEU A 348 -11.51 -4.07 1.71
CA LEU A 348 -11.80 -3.96 3.14
C LEU A 348 -12.29 -5.30 3.67
N VAL A 349 -11.61 -5.81 4.68
CA VAL A 349 -12.08 -6.89 5.53
C VAL A 349 -12.28 -6.33 6.92
N ALA A 350 -13.47 -6.42 7.45
CA ALA A 350 -13.78 -5.97 8.80
C ALA A 350 -14.20 -7.15 9.67
N SER A 351 -13.96 -7.06 10.97
CA SER A 351 -14.53 -7.98 11.93
C SER A 351 -15.20 -7.25 13.07
N MET A 352 -16.25 -7.84 13.65
CA MET A 352 -16.88 -7.31 14.85
C MET A 352 -17.56 -8.41 15.65
N ASN A 353 -17.85 -8.11 16.90
CA ASN A 353 -18.73 -8.93 17.72
C ASN A 353 -20.19 -8.54 17.48
N PRO A 354 -21.17 -9.42 17.72
CA PRO A 354 -22.57 -9.12 17.50
C PRO A 354 -23.16 -8.13 18.53
N CYS A 355 -22.47 -7.95 19.66
CA CYS A 355 -22.86 -7.01 20.73
C CYS A 355 -21.64 -6.72 21.64
N PRO A 356 -21.73 -5.78 22.61
CA PRO A 356 -20.63 -5.49 23.52
C PRO A 356 -20.10 -6.68 24.32
N CYS A 357 -20.97 -7.61 24.75
CA CYS A 357 -20.51 -8.84 25.45
C CYS A 357 -20.05 -9.93 24.49
N GLY A 358 -20.37 -9.83 23.19
CA GLY A 358 -19.98 -10.79 22.15
C GLY A 358 -20.86 -12.03 22.01
N TYR A 359 -21.95 -12.17 22.77
CA TYR A 359 -22.73 -13.39 22.82
C TYR A 359 -24.19 -13.25 22.39
N HIS A 360 -24.54 -12.20 21.66
CA HIS A 360 -25.87 -12.08 21.05
C HIS A 360 -26.05 -13.18 19.99
N HIS A 361 -27.18 -13.87 20.01
CA HIS A 361 -27.49 -15.07 19.21
C HIS A 361 -26.53 -16.27 19.40
N HIS A 362 -25.72 -16.28 20.47
CA HIS A 362 -24.83 -17.41 20.71
C HIS A 362 -25.62 -18.65 21.20
N PRO A 363 -25.41 -19.85 20.62
CA PRO A 363 -26.25 -21.02 20.89
C PRO A 363 -26.16 -21.52 22.34
N THR A 364 -25.02 -21.37 23.02
CA THR A 364 -24.78 -21.92 24.36
C THR A 364 -24.56 -20.87 25.46
N ARG A 365 -24.19 -19.63 25.10
CA ARG A 365 -23.93 -18.54 26.06
C ARG A 365 -24.97 -17.45 25.98
N LYS A 366 -25.55 -17.09 27.13
CA LYS A 366 -26.60 -16.06 27.19
C LYS A 366 -25.99 -14.65 27.08
N CYS A 367 -26.54 -13.85 26.17
CA CYS A 367 -26.23 -12.43 26.08
C CYS A 367 -26.76 -11.69 27.32
N VAL A 368 -25.94 -10.78 27.85
CA VAL A 368 -26.28 -9.93 29.01
C VAL A 368 -26.56 -8.46 28.61
N CYS A 369 -26.47 -8.14 27.33
CA CYS A 369 -26.69 -6.79 26.84
C CYS A 369 -28.17 -6.48 26.66
N THR A 370 -28.56 -5.26 27.00
CA THR A 370 -29.90 -4.75 26.69
C THR A 370 -29.99 -4.38 25.19
N PRO A 371 -31.19 -4.40 24.58
CA PRO A 371 -31.38 -3.98 23.19
C PRO A 371 -30.80 -2.59 22.91
N ALA A 372 -30.95 -1.63 23.83
CA ALA A 372 -30.40 -0.29 23.72
C ALA A 372 -28.84 -0.27 23.68
N GLN A 373 -28.20 -1.18 24.42
CA GLN A 373 -26.72 -1.33 24.38
C GLN A 373 -26.26 -1.91 23.06
N ILE A 374 -26.96 -2.91 22.52
CA ILE A 374 -26.67 -3.52 21.21
C ILE A 374 -26.81 -2.47 20.12
N GLN A 375 -27.92 -1.75 20.09
CA GLN A 375 -28.16 -0.69 19.10
C GLN A 375 -27.10 0.41 19.18
N ARG A 376 -26.72 0.87 20.38
CA ARG A 376 -25.65 1.87 20.55
C ARG A 376 -24.31 1.36 20.03
N TYR A 377 -24.01 0.09 20.23
CA TYR A 377 -22.78 -0.54 19.74
C TYR A 377 -22.76 -0.61 18.21
N MET A 378 -23.84 -1.05 17.59
CA MET A 378 -23.98 -1.11 16.13
C MET A 378 -23.94 0.28 15.48
N ASN A 379 -24.58 1.28 16.11
CA ASN A 379 -24.59 2.67 15.63
C ASN A 379 -23.24 3.39 15.69
N LYS A 380 -22.19 2.78 16.26
CA LYS A 380 -20.83 3.29 16.14
C LYS A 380 -20.35 3.24 14.68
N ILE A 381 -20.83 2.27 13.90
CA ILE A 381 -20.60 2.17 12.45
C ILE A 381 -21.69 2.95 11.75
N SER A 382 -21.32 3.92 10.93
CA SER A 382 -22.32 4.71 10.19
C SER A 382 -22.98 3.88 9.07
N GLY A 383 -24.28 4.10 8.85
CA GLY A 383 -25.00 3.49 7.73
C GLY A 383 -24.29 3.62 6.39
N PRO A 384 -23.81 4.84 6.02
CA PRO A 384 -23.04 5.02 4.79
C PRO A 384 -21.75 4.19 4.69
N LEU A 385 -21.10 3.79 5.79
CA LEU A 385 -19.97 2.88 5.77
C LEU A 385 -20.42 1.43 5.57
N MET A 386 -21.49 1.01 6.28
CA MET A 386 -22.10 -0.32 6.09
C MET A 386 -22.60 -0.52 4.66
N ASP A 387 -23.17 0.51 4.05
CA ASP A 387 -23.59 0.48 2.65
C ASP A 387 -22.45 0.18 1.66
N ARG A 388 -21.19 0.37 2.05
CA ARG A 388 -19.99 0.11 1.22
C ARG A 388 -19.40 -1.27 1.43
N ILE A 389 -19.95 -2.04 2.36
CA ILE A 389 -19.59 -3.44 2.58
C ILE A 389 -20.57 -4.32 1.80
N ASP A 390 -20.03 -5.10 0.86
CA ASP A 390 -20.85 -5.89 -0.06
C ASP A 390 -21.35 -7.19 0.57
N ILE A 391 -20.51 -7.84 1.37
CA ILE A 391 -20.70 -9.17 1.93
C ILE A 391 -20.68 -9.09 3.46
N GLN A 392 -21.73 -9.60 4.10
CA GLN A 392 -21.89 -9.66 5.54
C GLN A 392 -22.09 -11.12 5.93
N VAL A 393 -21.20 -11.64 6.79
CA VAL A 393 -21.19 -13.07 7.15
C VAL A 393 -21.15 -13.25 8.65
N GLU A 394 -22.04 -14.11 9.15
CA GLU A 394 -21.98 -14.60 10.51
C GLU A 394 -20.99 -15.75 10.61
N VAL A 395 -20.09 -15.65 11.60
CA VAL A 395 -19.08 -16.66 11.93
C VAL A 395 -19.49 -17.36 13.20
N GLU A 396 -19.95 -18.57 13.07
CA GLU A 396 -20.36 -19.39 14.21
C GLU A 396 -19.13 -19.98 14.91
N SER A 397 -19.27 -20.30 16.20
CA SER A 397 -18.22 -21.05 16.92
C SER A 397 -18.26 -22.52 16.52
N VAL A 398 -17.12 -23.06 16.10
CA VAL A 398 -17.00 -24.48 15.76
C VAL A 398 -16.94 -25.29 17.06
N PRO A 399 -17.79 -26.32 17.25
CA PRO A 399 -17.71 -27.20 18.41
C PRO A 399 -16.36 -27.90 18.53
N PHE A 400 -15.88 -28.13 19.76
CA PHE A 400 -14.60 -28.76 20.00
C PHE A 400 -14.46 -30.15 19.31
N GLU A 401 -15.55 -30.89 19.25
CA GLU A 401 -15.59 -32.23 18.62
C GLU A 401 -15.31 -32.12 17.11
N ASP A 402 -15.83 -31.10 16.47
CA ASP A 402 -15.61 -30.85 15.05
C ASP A 402 -14.18 -30.34 14.78
N ILE A 403 -13.61 -29.52 15.68
CA ILE A 403 -12.22 -29.08 15.56
C ILE A 403 -11.26 -30.27 15.69
N SER A 404 -11.53 -31.20 16.59
CA SER A 404 -10.62 -32.33 16.88
C SER A 404 -10.66 -33.42 15.82
N LYS A 405 -11.82 -33.68 15.21
CA LYS A 405 -12.08 -34.83 14.31
C LYS A 405 -12.19 -34.43 12.83
N ALA A 406 -12.40 -33.15 12.51
CA ALA A 406 -12.55 -32.71 11.13
C ALA A 406 -11.26 -32.95 10.32
N PRO A 407 -11.37 -33.43 9.09
CA PRO A 407 -10.25 -33.47 8.15
C PRO A 407 -9.70 -32.08 7.92
N LYS A 408 -8.53 -31.99 7.30
CA LYS A 408 -8.00 -30.73 6.80
C LYS A 408 -9.01 -30.07 5.86
N GLY A 409 -9.07 -28.76 5.89
CA GLY A 409 -9.92 -27.99 4.99
C GLY A 409 -9.44 -28.04 3.53
N GLU A 410 -10.16 -27.38 2.65
CA GLU A 410 -9.76 -27.22 1.27
C GLU A 410 -8.49 -26.33 1.18
N PRO A 411 -7.45 -26.71 0.41
CA PRO A 411 -6.25 -25.92 0.31
C PRO A 411 -6.49 -24.60 -0.45
N SER A 412 -5.79 -23.55 -0.04
CA SER A 412 -5.87 -22.22 -0.68
C SER A 412 -5.61 -22.26 -2.19
N SER A 413 -4.79 -23.19 -2.67
CA SER A 413 -4.50 -23.36 -4.09
C SER A 413 -5.73 -23.71 -4.92
N ALA A 414 -6.61 -24.59 -4.41
CA ALA A 414 -7.84 -24.98 -5.10
C ALA A 414 -8.86 -23.83 -5.14
N ILE A 415 -9.05 -23.13 -4.02
CA ILE A 415 -9.92 -21.94 -3.96
C ILE A 415 -9.40 -20.86 -4.91
N ARG A 416 -8.08 -20.60 -4.89
CA ARG A 416 -7.43 -19.61 -5.75
C ARG A 416 -7.62 -19.93 -7.23
N GLU A 417 -7.57 -21.19 -7.63
CA GLU A 417 -7.80 -21.57 -9.03
C GLU A 417 -9.18 -21.18 -9.52
N ARG A 418 -10.25 -21.42 -8.74
CA ARG A 418 -11.61 -20.97 -9.06
C ARG A 418 -11.72 -19.45 -9.11
N VAL A 419 -11.08 -18.76 -8.15
CA VAL A 419 -11.00 -17.30 -8.13
C VAL A 419 -10.31 -16.76 -9.39
N LEU A 420 -9.22 -17.38 -9.84
CA LEU A 420 -8.51 -16.98 -11.05
C LEU A 420 -9.34 -17.20 -12.32
N GLN A 421 -10.11 -18.29 -12.40
CA GLN A 421 -11.02 -18.54 -13.51
C GLN A 421 -12.10 -17.46 -13.61
N ALA A 422 -12.74 -17.12 -12.48
CA ALA A 422 -13.72 -16.03 -12.44
C ALA A 422 -13.10 -14.66 -12.79
N ARG A 423 -11.88 -14.38 -12.32
CA ARG A 423 -11.16 -13.15 -12.66
C ARG A 423 -10.83 -13.03 -14.14
N LYS A 424 -10.44 -14.13 -14.78
CA LYS A 424 -10.18 -14.16 -16.21
C LYS A 424 -11.41 -13.78 -17.03
N ILE A 425 -12.61 -14.22 -16.62
CA ILE A 425 -13.88 -13.82 -17.23
C ILE A 425 -14.10 -12.32 -17.08
N GLN A 426 -13.82 -11.77 -15.89
CA GLN A 426 -13.96 -10.34 -15.61
C GLN A 426 -12.94 -9.50 -16.38
N GLU A 427 -11.68 -9.94 -16.48
CA GLU A 427 -10.65 -9.27 -17.27
C GLU A 427 -11.04 -9.16 -18.74
N GLU A 428 -11.55 -10.22 -19.33
CA GLU A 428 -12.02 -10.19 -20.72
C GLU A 428 -13.25 -9.29 -20.89
N ARG A 429 -14.21 -9.32 -19.94
CA ARG A 429 -15.42 -8.47 -19.91
C ARG A 429 -15.06 -6.99 -19.86
N TYR A 430 -14.06 -6.59 -19.05
CA TYR A 430 -13.71 -5.19 -18.81
C TYR A 430 -12.49 -4.70 -19.59
N LYS A 431 -11.96 -5.51 -20.49
CA LYS A 431 -10.74 -5.21 -21.25
C LYS A 431 -10.72 -3.86 -21.97
N SER A 432 -11.90 -3.42 -22.47
CA SER A 432 -12.08 -2.13 -23.14
C SER A 432 -12.43 -0.99 -22.18
N ILE A 433 -12.63 -1.25 -20.89
CA ILE A 433 -13.15 -0.28 -19.92
C ILE A 433 -12.03 0.12 -18.96
N ARG A 434 -11.55 1.34 -19.11
CA ARG A 434 -10.46 1.85 -18.28
C ARG A 434 -10.87 1.99 -16.81
N GLY A 435 -10.05 1.47 -15.89
CA GLY A 435 -10.20 1.64 -14.45
C GLY A 435 -11.15 0.65 -13.78
N ILE A 436 -11.67 -0.35 -14.52
CA ILE A 436 -12.51 -1.43 -13.98
C ILE A 436 -11.82 -2.77 -14.22
N TYR A 437 -11.54 -3.48 -13.13
CA TYR A 437 -10.79 -4.74 -13.14
C TYR A 437 -11.56 -5.91 -12.49
N CYS A 438 -12.67 -5.62 -11.81
CA CYS A 438 -13.47 -6.62 -11.12
C CYS A 438 -14.93 -6.17 -10.92
N ASN A 439 -15.80 -7.11 -10.59
CA ASN A 439 -17.24 -6.85 -10.49
C ASN A 439 -17.62 -5.84 -9.40
N ALA A 440 -16.89 -5.78 -8.29
CA ALA A 440 -17.13 -4.75 -7.26
C ALA A 440 -16.98 -3.32 -7.79
N GLN A 441 -16.26 -3.14 -8.90
CA GLN A 441 -15.98 -1.85 -9.52
C GLN A 441 -17.03 -1.42 -10.56
N MET A 442 -17.98 -2.30 -10.94
CA MET A 442 -19.00 -1.95 -11.91
C MET A 442 -19.76 -0.67 -11.52
N THR A 443 -19.96 0.19 -12.51
CA THR A 443 -20.90 1.31 -12.40
C THR A 443 -22.34 0.85 -12.60
N THR A 444 -23.32 1.69 -12.25
CA THR A 444 -24.74 1.35 -12.47
C THR A 444 -25.07 1.07 -13.95
N SER A 445 -24.41 1.75 -14.89
CA SER A 445 -24.56 1.46 -16.33
C SER A 445 -24.06 0.07 -16.72
N LEU A 446 -22.92 -0.35 -16.18
CA LEU A 446 -22.37 -1.68 -16.42
C LEU A 446 -23.20 -2.78 -15.75
N LEU A 447 -23.82 -2.49 -14.61
CA LEU A 447 -24.77 -3.42 -13.99
C LEU A 447 -25.96 -3.70 -14.91
N GLN A 448 -26.52 -2.67 -15.53
CA GLN A 448 -27.62 -2.83 -16.49
C GLN A 448 -27.22 -3.62 -17.73
N GLU A 449 -25.96 -3.50 -18.17
CA GLU A 449 -25.43 -4.22 -19.34
C GLU A 449 -25.14 -5.69 -19.03
N TYR A 450 -24.43 -5.98 -17.91
CA TYR A 450 -23.88 -7.30 -17.61
C TYR A 450 -24.69 -8.13 -16.62
N VAL A 451 -25.74 -7.56 -15.98
CA VAL A 451 -26.61 -8.27 -15.05
C VAL A 451 -28.05 -8.24 -15.55
N GLN A 452 -28.34 -9.15 -16.47
CA GLN A 452 -29.72 -9.34 -16.96
C GLN A 452 -30.38 -10.42 -16.13
N LEU A 453 -31.53 -10.08 -15.52
CA LEU A 453 -32.29 -10.96 -14.65
C LEU A 453 -33.55 -11.45 -15.38
N ASP A 454 -33.92 -12.70 -15.17
CA ASP A 454 -35.21 -13.23 -15.55
C ASP A 454 -36.32 -12.77 -14.58
N ASP A 455 -37.59 -13.03 -14.93
CA ASP A 455 -38.73 -12.64 -14.10
C ASP A 455 -38.72 -13.29 -12.71
N ALA A 456 -38.22 -14.51 -12.58
CA ALA A 456 -38.10 -15.22 -11.31
C ALA A 456 -37.10 -14.56 -10.38
N ALA A 457 -35.91 -14.25 -10.88
CA ALA A 457 -34.85 -13.54 -10.14
C ALA A 457 -35.30 -12.13 -9.75
N LEU A 458 -35.96 -11.40 -10.66
CA LEU A 458 -36.53 -10.07 -10.38
C LEU A 458 -37.59 -10.12 -9.28
N ASN A 459 -38.46 -11.10 -9.28
CA ASN A 459 -39.49 -11.25 -8.24
C ASN A 459 -38.90 -11.63 -6.90
N LEU A 460 -37.90 -12.51 -6.87
CA LEU A 460 -37.16 -12.85 -5.66
C LEU A 460 -36.49 -11.60 -5.06
N LEU A 461 -35.78 -10.85 -5.89
CA LEU A 461 -35.08 -9.63 -5.47
C LEU A 461 -36.05 -8.56 -4.98
N ARG A 462 -37.19 -8.34 -5.69
CA ARG A 462 -38.25 -7.41 -5.27
C ARG A 462 -38.85 -7.81 -3.92
N THR A 463 -39.06 -9.10 -3.69
CA THR A 463 -39.56 -9.61 -2.42
C THR A 463 -38.58 -9.39 -1.28
N ALA A 464 -37.28 -9.67 -1.53
CA ALA A 464 -36.21 -9.44 -0.56
C ALA A 464 -36.06 -7.95 -0.22
N MET A 465 -36.09 -7.06 -1.23
CA MET A 465 -36.01 -5.60 -1.04
C MET A 465 -37.12 -5.09 -0.11
N LYS A 466 -38.35 -5.57 -0.31
CA LYS A 466 -39.52 -5.19 0.53
C LYS A 466 -39.40 -5.80 1.92
N LYS A 467 -39.08 -7.10 2.03
CA LYS A 467 -39.10 -7.84 3.30
C LYS A 467 -37.95 -7.41 4.23
N LEU A 468 -36.80 -7.07 3.67
CA LEU A 468 -35.59 -6.69 4.40
C LEU A 468 -35.36 -5.17 4.44
N ASN A 469 -36.31 -4.37 3.91
CA ASN A 469 -36.23 -2.90 3.82
C ASN A 469 -34.87 -2.38 3.25
N LEU A 470 -34.41 -3.04 2.18
CA LEU A 470 -33.09 -2.77 1.62
C LEU A 470 -33.06 -1.46 0.82
N SER A 471 -31.94 -0.73 0.91
CA SER A 471 -31.67 0.51 0.16
C SER A 471 -31.39 0.23 -1.33
N ALA A 472 -31.49 1.27 -2.18
CA ALA A 472 -31.07 1.20 -3.59
C ALA A 472 -29.59 0.80 -3.75
N ARG A 473 -28.74 1.21 -2.79
CA ARG A 473 -27.32 0.80 -2.78
C ARG A 473 -27.17 -0.70 -2.50
N ALA A 474 -27.98 -1.26 -1.59
CA ALA A 474 -28.00 -2.69 -1.32
C ALA A 474 -28.42 -3.48 -2.57
N TYR A 475 -29.38 -2.95 -3.36
CA TYR A 475 -29.74 -3.52 -4.67
C TYR A 475 -28.54 -3.65 -5.60
N ASP A 476 -27.78 -2.56 -5.84
CA ASP A 476 -26.59 -2.60 -6.69
C ASP A 476 -25.53 -3.59 -6.16
N ARG A 477 -25.36 -3.67 -4.82
CA ARG A 477 -24.41 -4.62 -4.20
C ARG A 477 -24.82 -6.07 -4.43
N ILE A 478 -26.09 -6.40 -4.24
CA ILE A 478 -26.63 -7.75 -4.52
C ILE A 478 -26.35 -8.13 -5.99
N LEU A 479 -26.58 -7.23 -6.93
CA LEU A 479 -26.32 -7.48 -8.35
C LEU A 479 -24.83 -7.73 -8.65
N LYS A 480 -23.92 -6.94 -8.05
CA LYS A 480 -22.47 -7.12 -8.20
C LYS A 480 -22.01 -8.47 -7.65
N VAL A 481 -22.49 -8.84 -6.47
CA VAL A 481 -22.16 -10.10 -5.82
C VAL A 481 -22.75 -11.28 -6.61
N SER A 482 -24.00 -11.21 -7.06
CA SER A 482 -24.62 -12.27 -7.86
C SER A 482 -23.91 -12.49 -9.21
N ARG A 483 -23.44 -11.41 -9.87
CA ARG A 483 -22.61 -11.56 -11.08
C ARG A 483 -21.29 -12.28 -10.77
N THR A 484 -20.70 -12.01 -9.60
CA THR A 484 -19.45 -12.69 -9.19
C THR A 484 -19.70 -14.18 -8.91
N ILE A 485 -20.82 -14.53 -8.27
CA ILE A 485 -21.19 -15.93 -8.04
C ILE A 485 -21.40 -16.65 -9.36
N ALA A 486 -22.08 -16.03 -10.32
CA ALA A 486 -22.27 -16.58 -11.65
C ALA A 486 -20.93 -16.74 -12.42
N ASP A 487 -19.98 -15.81 -12.27
CA ASP A 487 -18.63 -15.94 -12.86
C ASP A 487 -17.86 -17.11 -12.24
N LEU A 488 -17.99 -17.36 -10.92
CA LEU A 488 -17.39 -18.52 -10.25
C LEU A 488 -17.96 -19.85 -10.73
N GLU A 489 -19.22 -19.87 -11.14
CA GLU A 489 -19.88 -21.05 -11.72
C GLU A 489 -19.69 -21.16 -13.25
N GLY A 490 -19.06 -20.16 -13.88
CA GLY A 490 -18.89 -20.09 -15.32
C GLY A 490 -20.20 -19.83 -16.09
N SER A 491 -21.24 -19.31 -15.41
CA SER A 491 -22.52 -19.00 -16.03
C SER A 491 -22.49 -17.66 -16.76
N GLU A 492 -22.97 -17.64 -18.00
CA GLU A 492 -23.08 -16.40 -18.79
C GLU A 492 -24.14 -15.45 -18.21
N ARG A 493 -25.22 -16.00 -17.62
CA ARG A 493 -26.36 -15.25 -17.08
C ARG A 493 -26.41 -15.36 -15.57
N VAL A 494 -26.99 -14.34 -14.94
CA VAL A 494 -27.29 -14.37 -13.51
C VAL A 494 -28.63 -15.08 -13.33
N GLU A 495 -28.62 -16.23 -12.68
CA GLU A 495 -29.79 -17.06 -12.40
C GLU A 495 -30.37 -16.79 -11.00
N THR A 496 -31.57 -17.30 -10.72
CA THR A 496 -32.28 -17.08 -9.46
C THR A 496 -31.50 -17.53 -8.23
N HIS A 497 -30.73 -18.65 -8.32
CA HIS A 497 -29.93 -19.14 -7.18
C HIS A 497 -28.72 -18.24 -6.86
N HIS A 498 -28.12 -17.58 -7.87
CA HIS A 498 -27.06 -16.59 -7.65
C HIS A 498 -27.58 -15.37 -6.87
N ILE A 499 -28.79 -14.91 -7.18
CA ILE A 499 -29.47 -13.83 -6.44
C ILE A 499 -29.80 -14.29 -5.01
N ALA A 500 -30.26 -15.53 -4.83
CA ALA A 500 -30.57 -16.07 -3.51
C ALA A 500 -29.33 -16.12 -2.60
N GLU A 501 -28.21 -16.61 -3.11
CA GLU A 501 -26.92 -16.61 -2.39
C GLU A 501 -26.49 -15.17 -2.04
N ALA A 502 -26.55 -14.24 -3.01
CA ALA A 502 -26.16 -12.85 -2.80
C ALA A 502 -27.02 -12.11 -1.76
N ILE A 503 -28.33 -12.39 -1.72
CA ILE A 503 -29.24 -11.87 -0.68
C ILE A 503 -28.84 -12.42 0.70
N GLY A 504 -28.40 -13.68 0.78
CA GLY A 504 -27.92 -14.30 2.00
C GLY A 504 -26.74 -13.55 2.65
N TYR A 505 -25.95 -12.84 1.87
CA TYR A 505 -24.85 -12.00 2.35
C TYR A 505 -25.25 -10.60 2.83
N ARG A 506 -26.55 -10.31 3.01
CA ARG A 506 -27.09 -9.03 3.52
C ARG A 506 -27.87 -9.19 4.84
N ASN A 507 -27.46 -10.13 5.67
CA ASN A 507 -28.19 -10.47 6.89
C ASN A 507 -28.22 -9.36 7.96
N LEU A 508 -27.21 -8.50 8.03
CA LEU A 508 -27.14 -7.39 8.99
C LEU A 508 -28.03 -6.19 8.63
N ASP A 509 -28.56 -6.15 7.42
CA ASP A 509 -29.46 -5.08 6.98
C ASP A 509 -30.91 -5.31 7.46
N ARG A 510 -31.17 -6.39 8.22
CA ARG A 510 -32.52 -6.70 8.75
C ARG A 510 -32.85 -5.79 9.92
N ASP A 511 -34.04 -5.21 9.92
CA ASP A 511 -34.55 -4.38 11.03
C ASP A 511 -34.60 -5.12 12.38
N ASN A 512 -34.69 -6.45 12.35
CA ASN A 512 -34.78 -7.32 13.52
C ASN A 512 -33.44 -7.85 14.05
N TRP A 513 -32.30 -7.33 13.59
CA TRP A 513 -31.01 -7.74 14.13
C TRP A 513 -30.87 -7.45 15.63
N TYR A 514 -31.63 -6.47 16.12
CA TYR A 514 -31.60 -5.98 17.51
C TYR A 514 -32.59 -6.69 18.44
N GLU A 515 -33.52 -7.46 17.91
CA GLU A 515 -34.51 -8.28 18.65
C GLU A 515 -33.95 -9.70 18.92
#